data_44a77b5fa77348120adcf820aa80ff97
#
_entry.id   44a77b5fa77348120adcf820aa80ff97
#
_cell.length_a   1.000
_cell.length_b   1.000
_cell.length_c   1.000
_cell.angle_alpha   90.00
_cell.angle_beta   90.00
_cell.angle_gamma   90.00
#
_symmetry.space_group_name_H-M   'P 1'
#
loop_
_entity.id
_entity.type
_entity.pdbx_description
1 polymer ?
#
loop_
_entity_poly.entity_id
_entity_poly.type
_entity_poly.pdbx_seq_one_letter_code
_entity_poly.pdbx_strand_id
1 'polypeptide(L)'
;HIHRLEQVAGTTYLADYIASLYGGMFVPLSLPESLDNVELYSRSLKASAKRGKVDQIMSAALDDGVIEKREADAIIGALITYMSARYAEVFATIQLYSQGAVP
;
A
#
# COMPACT_ATOMS: atom_id res chain seq x y z
N HIS A 1 -7.58 -0.44 22.36
CA HIS A 1 -6.58 -0.16 23.37
C HIS A 1 -5.16 -0.11 22.80
N ILE A 2 -4.70 -1.23 22.27
CA ILE A 2 -3.41 -1.29 21.58
C ILE A 2 -3.43 -0.41 20.34
N HIS A 3 -4.52 -0.47 19.60
CA HIS A 3 -4.73 0.38 18.44
C HIS A 3 -4.63 1.86 18.79
N ARG A 4 -5.19 2.23 19.94
CA ARG A 4 -5.12 3.60 20.41
C ARG A 4 -3.70 4.04 20.71
N LEU A 5 -2.89 3.14 21.28
CA LEU A 5 -1.48 3.41 21.54
C LEU A 5 -0.71 3.66 20.23
N GLU A 6 -0.98 2.86 19.21
CA GLU A 6 -0.36 3.07 17.91
C GLU A 6 -0.73 4.44 17.33
N GLN A 7 -2.00 4.83 17.44
CA GLN A 7 -2.43 6.14 16.95
C GLN A 7 -1.74 7.27 17.68
N VAL A 8 -1.61 7.17 18.99
CA VAL A 8 -0.95 8.20 19.79
C VAL A 8 0.53 8.30 19.43
N ALA A 9 1.17 7.16 19.25
CA ALA A 9 2.58 7.11 18.86
C ALA A 9 2.81 7.48 17.41
N GLY A 10 1.76 7.46 16.57
CA GLY A 10 1.88 7.72 15.15
C GLY A 10 2.67 6.67 14.41
N THR A 11 2.65 5.42 14.89
CA THR A 11 3.44 4.34 14.31
C THR A 11 2.58 3.11 14.06
N THR A 12 3.06 2.23 13.15
CA THR A 12 2.46 0.93 12.90
C THR A 12 3.34 -0.19 13.47
N TYR A 13 4.14 0.13 14.45
CA TYR A 13 5.17 -0.75 14.98
C TYR A 13 4.62 -2.10 15.39
N LEU A 14 3.54 -2.11 16.17
CA LEU A 14 2.95 -3.35 16.65
C LEU A 14 2.38 -4.18 15.51
N ALA A 15 1.70 -3.53 14.56
CA ALA A 15 1.14 -4.24 13.40
C ALA A 15 2.24 -4.86 12.56
N ASP A 16 3.35 -4.16 12.35
CA ASP A 16 4.50 -4.68 11.62
C ASP A 16 5.09 -5.88 12.34
N TYR A 17 5.23 -5.79 13.66
CA TYR A 17 5.78 -6.87 14.47
C TYR A 17 4.91 -8.13 14.38
N ILE A 18 3.60 -7.98 14.56
CA ILE A 18 2.67 -9.10 14.50
C ILE A 18 2.69 -9.73 13.11
N ALA A 19 2.68 -8.90 12.06
CA ALA A 19 2.73 -9.41 10.70
C ALA A 19 4.00 -10.23 10.46
N SER A 20 5.14 -9.76 10.95
CA SER A 20 6.41 -10.46 10.77
C SER A 20 6.43 -11.80 11.47
N LEU A 21 5.75 -11.93 12.62
CA LEU A 21 5.66 -13.21 13.34
C LEU A 21 4.94 -14.27 12.51
N TYR A 22 4.06 -13.87 11.62
CA TYR A 22 3.31 -14.81 10.79
C TYR A 22 3.84 -14.88 9.36
N GLY A 23 5.04 -14.36 9.14
CA GLY A 23 5.67 -14.42 7.82
C GLY A 23 5.04 -13.49 6.80
N GLY A 24 4.41 -12.39 7.26
CA GLY A 24 3.75 -11.44 6.39
C GLY A 24 4.28 -10.02 6.57
N MET A 25 3.57 -9.08 5.98
CA MET A 25 3.87 -7.67 6.15
C MET A 25 2.55 -6.92 6.36
N PHE A 26 2.65 -5.78 7.05
CA PHE A 26 1.50 -4.93 7.29
C PHE A 26 1.35 -3.94 6.13
N VAL A 27 0.15 -3.87 5.55
CA VAL A 27 -0.18 -2.90 4.50
C VAL A 27 -1.40 -2.11 4.96
N PRO A 28 -1.26 -0.79 5.18
CA PRO A 28 -2.41 0.02 5.55
C PRO A 28 -3.44 0.03 4.44
N LEU A 29 -4.72 -0.06 4.81
CA LEU A 29 -5.80 -0.03 3.85
C LEU A 29 -6.39 1.37 3.79
N SER A 30 -6.60 1.85 2.58
CA SER A 30 -7.24 3.12 2.32
C SER A 30 -8.57 2.85 1.67
N LEU A 31 -9.66 2.96 2.44
CA LEU A 31 -10.99 2.64 1.93
C LEU A 31 -11.65 3.88 1.37
N PRO A 32 -12.29 3.79 0.20
CA PRO A 32 -12.98 4.93 -0.39
C PRO A 32 -14.27 5.24 0.35
N GLU A 33 -14.58 6.54 0.46
CA GLU A 33 -15.83 6.99 1.08
C GLU A 33 -16.97 7.02 0.08
N SER A 34 -16.68 7.37 -1.17
CA SER A 34 -17.65 7.39 -2.23
C SER A 34 -17.03 6.84 -3.50
N LEU A 35 -17.86 6.24 -4.34
CA LEU A 35 -17.38 5.58 -5.54
C LEU A 35 -18.16 6.02 -6.76
N ASP A 36 -17.44 6.48 -7.76
CA ASP A 36 -17.95 6.70 -9.10
C ASP A 36 -16.81 6.42 -10.09
N ASN A 37 -17.10 6.49 -11.37
CA ASN A 37 -16.10 6.18 -12.39
C ASN A 37 -14.92 7.16 -12.37
N VAL A 38 -15.15 8.42 -12.04
CA VAL A 38 -14.09 9.42 -11.96
C VAL A 38 -13.16 9.09 -10.80
N GLU A 39 -13.73 8.73 -9.66
CA GLU A 39 -12.96 8.37 -8.48
C GLU A 39 -12.13 7.10 -8.76
N LEU A 40 -12.73 6.12 -9.41
CA LEU A 40 -12.01 4.91 -9.76
C LEU A 40 -10.84 5.21 -10.69
N TYR A 41 -11.04 6.06 -11.68
CA TYR A 41 -9.98 6.43 -12.60
C TYR A 41 -8.83 7.14 -11.85
N SER A 42 -9.19 8.05 -10.93
CA SER A 42 -8.19 8.74 -10.11
C SER A 42 -7.37 7.76 -9.28
N ARG A 43 -8.01 6.77 -8.69
CA ARG A 43 -7.31 5.75 -7.90
C ARG A 43 -6.41 4.89 -8.76
N SER A 44 -6.84 4.59 -9.98
CA SER A 44 -6.04 3.83 -10.92
C SER A 44 -4.77 4.59 -11.29
N LEU A 45 -4.87 5.89 -11.55
CA LEU A 45 -3.70 6.73 -11.83
C LEU A 45 -2.75 6.80 -10.64
N LYS A 46 -3.28 6.93 -9.43
CA LYS A 46 -2.45 6.97 -8.23
C LYS A 46 -1.72 5.66 -8.02
N ALA A 47 -2.40 4.53 -8.20
CA ALA A 47 -1.76 3.22 -8.05
C ALA A 47 -0.65 3.04 -9.09
N SER A 48 -0.89 3.43 -10.34
CA SER A 48 0.12 3.35 -11.39
C SER A 48 1.35 4.20 -11.07
N ALA A 49 1.14 5.42 -10.55
CA ALA A 49 2.24 6.29 -10.18
C ALA A 49 3.09 5.69 -9.07
N LYS A 50 2.45 5.07 -8.09
CA LYS A 50 3.16 4.45 -6.97
C LYS A 50 3.90 3.18 -7.40
N ARG A 51 3.36 2.43 -8.35
CA ARG A 51 4.06 1.29 -8.95
C ARG A 51 5.31 1.77 -9.68
N GLY A 52 5.18 2.84 -10.45
CA GLY A 52 6.34 3.42 -11.15
C GLY A 52 7.41 3.87 -10.18
N LYS A 53 7.03 4.35 -9.01
CA LYS A 53 7.99 4.74 -7.98
C LYS A 53 8.81 3.56 -7.48
N VAL A 54 8.16 2.40 -7.26
CA VAL A 54 8.86 1.18 -6.86
C VAL A 54 9.90 0.81 -7.92
N ASP A 55 9.48 0.77 -9.18
CA ASP A 55 10.35 0.39 -10.30
C ASP A 55 11.53 1.35 -10.43
N GLN A 56 11.28 2.65 -10.24
CA GLN A 56 12.30 3.67 -10.33
C GLN A 56 13.34 3.53 -9.23
N ILE A 57 12.91 3.27 -8.00
CA ILE A 57 13.81 3.10 -6.88
C ILE A 57 14.65 1.84 -7.06
N MET A 58 14.04 0.75 -7.54
CA MET A 58 14.77 -0.49 -7.80
C MET A 58 15.83 -0.29 -8.89
N SER A 59 15.45 0.39 -9.96
CA SER A 59 16.38 0.65 -11.06
C SER A 59 17.59 1.45 -10.59
N ALA A 60 17.36 2.47 -9.77
CA ALA A 60 18.45 3.28 -9.23
C ALA A 60 19.34 2.47 -8.29
N ALA A 61 18.74 1.61 -7.46
CA ALA A 61 19.50 0.79 -6.52
C ALA A 61 20.37 -0.24 -7.23
N LEU A 62 19.96 -0.68 -8.41
CA LEU A 62 20.71 -1.70 -9.18
C LEU A 62 21.85 -1.13 -9.99
N ASP A 63 22.01 0.20 -10.05
CA ASP A 63 23.03 0.82 -10.87
C ASP A 63 24.44 0.35 -10.49
N ASP A 64 24.71 0.13 -9.22
CA ASP A 64 26.03 -0.35 -8.77
C ASP A 64 26.07 -1.85 -8.55
N GLY A 65 24.99 -2.57 -8.88
CA GLY A 65 24.92 -4.02 -8.78
C GLY A 65 24.75 -4.57 -7.38
N VAL A 66 24.58 -3.71 -6.38
CA VAL A 66 24.41 -4.12 -4.97
C VAL A 66 23.28 -3.33 -4.34
N ILE A 67 22.39 -4.02 -3.64
CA ILE A 67 21.32 -3.35 -2.90
C ILE A 67 21.70 -3.33 -1.43
N GLU A 68 21.96 -2.14 -0.92
CA GLU A 68 22.27 -1.95 0.49
C GLU A 68 21.00 -1.98 1.34
N LYS A 69 21.15 -2.15 2.67
CA LYS A 69 20.01 -2.22 3.56
C LYS A 69 19.11 -1.00 3.46
N ARG A 70 19.71 0.19 3.36
CA ARG A 70 18.95 1.44 3.22
C ARG A 70 18.12 1.44 1.94
N GLU A 71 18.70 0.95 0.85
CA GLU A 71 18.00 0.86 -0.42
C GLU A 71 16.88 -0.19 -0.36
N ALA A 72 17.15 -1.33 0.27
CA ALA A 72 16.13 -2.36 0.45
C ALA A 72 14.95 -1.84 1.25
N ASP A 73 15.22 -1.10 2.33
CA ASP A 73 14.17 -0.52 3.15
C ASP A 73 13.33 0.49 2.35
N ALA A 74 13.97 1.29 1.50
CA ALA A 74 13.27 2.24 0.66
C ALA A 74 12.39 1.54 -0.39
N ILE A 75 12.89 0.45 -0.97
CA ILE A 75 12.14 -0.33 -1.95
C ILE A 75 10.90 -0.95 -1.28
N ILE A 76 11.07 -1.55 -0.11
CA ILE A 76 9.95 -2.18 0.60
C ILE A 76 8.93 -1.12 1.03
N GLY A 77 9.39 0.05 1.49
CA GLY A 77 8.48 1.14 1.84
C GLY A 77 7.64 1.59 0.65
N ALA A 78 8.26 1.74 -0.51
CA ALA A 78 7.55 2.12 -1.72
C ALA A 78 6.58 1.02 -2.16
N LEU A 79 6.97 -0.24 -2.01
CA LEU A 79 6.10 -1.36 -2.33
C LEU A 79 4.84 -1.38 -1.46
N ILE A 80 5.00 -1.17 -0.16
CA ILE A 80 3.86 -1.13 0.76
C ILE A 80 2.90 0.00 0.37
N THR A 81 3.44 1.16 0.02
CA THR A 81 2.62 2.29 -0.42
C THR A 81 1.85 1.94 -1.70
N TYR A 82 2.52 1.28 -2.64
CA TYR A 82 1.85 0.82 -3.86
C TYR A 82 0.76 -0.20 -3.55
N MET A 83 1.05 -1.17 -2.70
CA MET A 83 0.09 -2.22 -2.35
C MET A 83 -1.17 -1.63 -1.71
N SER A 84 -1.00 -0.63 -0.84
CA SER A 84 -2.12 0.07 -0.23
C SER A 84 -2.99 0.78 -1.29
N ALA A 85 -2.35 1.49 -2.23
CA ALA A 85 -3.07 2.19 -3.29
C ALA A 85 -3.75 1.20 -4.25
N ARG A 86 -3.07 0.11 -4.58
CA ARG A 86 -3.62 -0.91 -5.47
C ARG A 86 -4.82 -1.60 -4.82
N TYR A 87 -4.74 -1.90 -3.52
CA TYR A 87 -5.87 -2.48 -2.81
C TYR A 87 -7.09 -1.54 -2.88
N ALA A 88 -6.87 -0.24 -2.65
CA ALA A 88 -7.97 0.73 -2.71
C ALA A 88 -8.61 0.77 -4.10
N GLU A 89 -7.81 0.68 -5.14
CA GLU A 89 -8.31 0.65 -6.51
C GLU A 89 -9.14 -0.60 -6.78
N VAL A 90 -8.60 -1.77 -6.41
CA VAL A 90 -9.28 -3.05 -6.64
C VAL A 90 -10.57 -3.11 -5.84
N PHE A 91 -10.53 -2.69 -4.58
CA PHE A 91 -11.71 -2.69 -3.72
C PHE A 91 -12.79 -1.76 -4.27
N ALA A 92 -12.40 -0.58 -4.75
CA ALA A 92 -13.33 0.36 -5.38
C ALA A 92 -13.97 -0.25 -6.62
N THR A 93 -13.19 -0.96 -7.42
CA THR A 93 -13.71 -1.63 -8.61
C THR A 93 -14.75 -2.68 -8.23
N ILE A 94 -14.44 -3.49 -7.22
CA ILE A 94 -15.37 -4.51 -6.75
C ILE A 94 -16.67 -3.88 -6.26
N GLN A 95 -16.57 -2.83 -5.45
CA GLN A 95 -17.77 -2.18 -4.93
C GLN A 95 -18.61 -1.55 -6.03
N LEU A 96 -17.97 -0.89 -6.99
CA LEU A 96 -18.67 -0.19 -8.05
C LEU A 96 -19.43 -1.13 -8.97
N TYR A 97 -18.85 -2.29 -9.26
CA TYR A 97 -19.41 -3.22 -10.25
C TYR A 97 -20.05 -4.47 -9.65
N SER A 98 -20.17 -4.55 -8.33
CA SER A 98 -20.83 -5.68 -7.66
C SER A 98 -22.18 -5.29 -7.11
N GLN A 99 -22.97 -4.60 -7.89
CA GLN A 99 -24.25 -4.08 -7.43
C GLN A 99 -25.15 -5.18 -6.93
N GLY A 100 -25.70 -4.97 -5.73
CA GLY A 100 -26.58 -5.89 -5.10
C GLY A 100 -25.90 -7.13 -4.53
N ALA A 101 -24.67 -7.40 -4.90
CA ALA A 101 -23.90 -8.52 -4.39
C ALA A 101 -23.10 -8.12 -3.15
N VAL A 102 -22.74 -6.85 -3.05
CA VAL A 102 -22.00 -6.34 -1.90
C VAL A 102 -22.98 -5.79 -0.89
N PRO A 103 -22.95 -6.28 0.33
CA PRO A 103 -23.83 -5.79 1.39
C PRO A 103 -23.53 -4.35 1.73
#